data_2bb7f7a5a2357e4802a5fead414af17b
#
_entry.id   2bb7f7a5a2357e4802a5fead414af17b
#
_cell.length_a   1.000
_cell.length_b   1.000
_cell.length_c   1.000
_cell.angle_alpha   90.00
_cell.angle_beta   90.00
_cell.angle_gamma   90.00
#
_symmetry.space_group_name_H-M   'P 1'
#
loop_
_entity.id
_entity.type
_entity.pdbx_description
1 polymer ?
#
loop_
_entity_poly.entity_id
_entity_poly.type
_entity_poly.pdbx_seq_one_letter_code
_entity_poly.pdbx_strand_id
1 'polypeptide(L)'
;MTKVLVIADTHNKLPPIICELTRGANEIWHLGDVCDQWMVDELRAFGPPLTLVRGNCDSNYEWPLRCDLTRSGIRFRLQHIPPSPKQPPADCDVLLHGHTHVPRNEMIGGVCFLNPGCVTRPNRGALPSVAWLDVSDDGKLTWELKSVR
;
A
#
# COMPACT_ATOMS: atom_id res chain seq x y z
N MET A 1 17.61 -7.72 -0.57
CA MET A 1 16.13 -7.83 -0.43
C MET A 1 15.56 -6.53 0.10
N THR A 2 14.43 -6.08 -0.44
CA THR A 2 13.71 -4.90 0.04
C THR A 2 12.40 -5.35 0.68
N LYS A 3 12.21 -5.00 1.93
CA LYS A 3 11.03 -5.34 2.70
C LYS A 3 10.17 -4.09 2.88
N VAL A 4 8.97 -4.11 2.30
CA VAL A 4 8.06 -2.96 2.29
C VAL A 4 6.83 -3.26 3.13
N LEU A 5 6.50 -2.35 4.06
CA LEU A 5 5.23 -2.39 4.76
C LEU A 5 4.22 -1.58 3.95
N VAL A 6 3.19 -2.25 3.45
CA VAL A 6 2.15 -1.64 2.61
C VAL A 6 0.89 -1.42 3.44
N ILE A 7 0.44 -0.17 3.48
CA ILE A 7 -0.68 0.30 4.31
C ILE A 7 -1.68 1.05 3.44
N ALA A 8 -2.96 0.94 3.74
CA ALA A 8 -4.01 1.72 3.07
C ALA A 8 -5.14 2.04 4.04
N ASP A 9 -5.83 3.15 3.78
CA ASP A 9 -7.10 3.48 4.42
C ASP A 9 -7.00 3.57 5.95
N THR A 10 -6.03 4.34 6.45
CA THR A 10 -5.83 4.54 7.90
C THR A 10 -6.87 5.48 8.50
N HIS A 11 -7.36 6.46 7.74
CA HIS A 11 -8.39 7.40 8.20
C HIS A 11 -8.09 7.97 9.60
N ASN A 12 -6.89 8.52 9.79
CA ASN A 12 -6.41 9.11 11.04
C ASN A 12 -6.31 8.14 12.23
N LYS A 13 -6.25 6.84 11.97
CA LYS A 13 -6.08 5.84 13.02
C LYS A 13 -4.86 4.95 12.72
N LEU A 14 -3.99 4.84 13.72
CA LEU A 14 -2.76 4.07 13.59
C LEU A 14 -2.65 3.10 14.76
N PRO A 15 -3.09 1.84 14.58
CA PRO A 15 -2.94 0.84 15.64
C PRO A 15 -1.48 0.71 16.10
N PRO A 16 -1.23 0.52 17.39
CA PRO A 16 0.14 0.47 17.93
C PRO A 16 1.05 -0.57 17.27
N ILE A 17 0.49 -1.68 16.80
CA ILE A 17 1.27 -2.73 16.13
C ILE A 17 1.98 -2.21 14.87
N ILE A 18 1.45 -1.18 14.22
CA ILE A 18 2.08 -0.62 13.00
C ILE A 18 3.46 -0.06 13.34
N CYS A 19 3.60 0.64 14.46
CA CYS A 19 4.89 1.12 14.92
C CYS A 19 5.90 -0.03 15.06
N GLU A 20 5.49 -1.15 15.61
CA GLU A 20 6.35 -2.33 15.76
C GLU A 20 6.73 -2.93 14.40
N LEU A 21 5.76 -3.03 13.50
CA LEU A 21 5.99 -3.58 12.16
C LEU A 21 6.98 -2.73 11.36
N THR A 22 6.93 -1.40 11.49
CA THR A 22 7.84 -0.53 10.76
C THR A 22 9.31 -0.75 11.09
N ARG A 23 9.61 -1.28 12.28
CA ARG A 23 11.01 -1.58 12.67
C ARG A 23 11.65 -2.63 11.78
N GLY A 24 10.86 -3.50 11.17
CA GLY A 24 11.34 -4.52 10.24
C GLY A 24 11.29 -4.10 8.77
N ALA A 25 10.86 -2.88 8.47
CA ALA A 25 10.66 -2.42 7.11
C ALA A 25 11.85 -1.62 6.58
N ASN A 26 12.18 -1.79 5.30
CA ASN A 26 13.09 -0.91 4.60
C ASN A 26 12.36 0.33 4.06
N GLU A 27 11.09 0.19 3.70
CA GLU A 27 10.23 1.26 3.17
C GLU A 27 8.81 1.09 3.68
N ILE A 28 8.06 2.18 3.71
CA ILE A 28 6.62 2.21 3.97
C ILE A 28 5.94 2.78 2.73
N TRP A 29 4.96 2.05 2.17
CA TRP A 29 4.13 2.54 1.08
C TRP A 29 2.70 2.68 1.58
N HIS A 30 2.14 3.89 1.53
CA HIS A 30 0.76 4.16 1.91
C HIS A 30 -0.08 4.47 0.67
N LEU A 31 -1.17 3.75 0.49
CA LEU A 31 -1.96 3.75 -0.73
C LEU A 31 -3.17 4.69 -0.69
N GLY A 32 -3.13 5.68 0.22
CA GLY A 32 -4.14 6.74 0.26
C GLY A 32 -5.20 6.57 1.34
N ASP A 33 -6.02 7.61 1.51
CA ASP A 33 -6.99 7.80 2.59
C ASP A 33 -6.31 7.78 3.96
N VAL A 34 -5.27 8.62 4.06
CA VAL A 34 -4.58 8.96 5.30
C VAL A 34 -5.43 9.91 6.13
N CYS A 35 -6.01 10.89 5.49
CA CYS A 35 -6.76 12.07 5.93
C CYS A 35 -5.86 13.24 6.32
N ASP A 36 -5.35 13.34 7.54
CA ASP A 36 -4.67 14.55 8.00
C ASP A 36 -3.14 14.43 7.95
N GLN A 37 -2.48 15.58 7.80
CA GLN A 37 -1.03 15.69 7.72
C GLN A 37 -0.32 15.09 8.95
N TRP A 38 -0.91 15.18 10.14
CA TRP A 38 -0.28 14.65 11.35
C TRP A 38 -0.03 13.15 11.26
N MET A 39 -0.90 12.41 10.56
CA MET A 39 -0.73 10.98 10.35
C MET A 39 0.50 10.70 9.48
N VAL A 40 0.70 11.51 8.44
CA VAL A 40 1.89 11.41 7.58
C VAL A 40 3.15 11.69 8.39
N ASP A 41 3.10 12.72 9.26
CA ASP A 41 4.25 13.07 10.10
C ASP A 41 4.58 11.93 11.06
N GLU A 42 3.57 11.26 11.63
CA GLU A 42 3.76 10.08 12.48
C GLU A 42 4.41 8.93 11.72
N LEU A 43 3.90 8.62 10.53
CA LEU A 43 4.47 7.55 9.72
C LEU A 43 5.93 7.82 9.36
N ARG A 44 6.27 9.06 9.00
CA ARG A 44 7.65 9.45 8.72
C ARG A 44 8.55 9.34 9.94
N ALA A 45 8.02 9.63 11.12
CA ALA A 45 8.78 9.56 12.37
C ALA A 45 9.20 8.13 12.74
N PHE A 46 8.58 7.10 12.16
CA PHE A 46 8.98 5.72 12.40
C PHE A 46 10.34 5.35 11.79
N GLY A 47 10.83 6.13 10.84
CA GLY A 47 12.17 6.00 10.29
C GLY A 47 12.27 5.54 8.84
N PRO A 48 11.62 4.45 8.41
CA PRO A 48 11.72 4.03 7.00
C PRO A 48 11.14 5.09 6.06
N PRO A 49 11.73 5.29 4.87
CA PRO A 49 11.20 6.22 3.87
C PRO A 49 9.76 5.90 3.52
N LEU A 50 8.92 6.95 3.48
CA LEU A 50 7.49 6.84 3.16
C LEU A 50 7.23 7.28 1.72
N THR A 51 6.57 6.42 0.95
CA THR A 51 5.95 6.77 -0.33
C THR A 51 4.44 6.79 -0.12
N LEU A 52 3.79 7.87 -0.55
CA LEU A 52 2.38 8.13 -0.30
C LEU A 52 1.69 8.54 -1.59
N VAL A 53 0.49 7.98 -1.82
CA VAL A 53 -0.41 8.47 -2.87
C VAL A 53 -1.70 9.00 -2.24
N ARG A 54 -2.35 9.93 -2.93
CA ARG A 54 -3.55 10.60 -2.44
C ARG A 54 -4.79 9.75 -2.68
N GLY A 55 -5.60 9.55 -1.62
CA GLY A 55 -6.90 8.92 -1.71
C GLY A 55 -8.04 9.93 -1.86
N ASN A 56 -9.26 9.42 -2.03
CA ASN A 56 -10.45 10.26 -2.20
C ASN A 56 -10.86 11.02 -0.93
N CYS A 57 -10.44 10.56 0.25
CA CYS A 57 -10.67 11.26 1.52
C CYS A 57 -9.55 12.22 1.90
N ASP A 58 -8.50 12.32 1.09
CA ASP A 58 -7.35 13.17 1.36
C ASP A 58 -7.57 14.57 0.79
N SER A 59 -7.36 15.60 1.62
CA SER A 59 -7.55 17.00 1.24
C SER A 59 -6.27 17.69 0.79
N ASN A 60 -5.11 17.07 0.99
CA ASN A 60 -3.84 17.63 0.56
C ASN A 60 -3.58 17.28 -0.91
N TYR A 61 -3.89 18.21 -1.80
CA TYR A 61 -3.74 18.01 -3.25
C TYR A 61 -2.29 18.07 -3.73
N GLU A 62 -1.32 18.34 -2.86
CA GLU A 62 0.11 18.23 -3.18
C GLU A 62 0.57 16.77 -3.18
N TRP A 63 -0.14 15.88 -2.50
CA TRP A 63 0.16 14.45 -2.55
C TRP A 63 -0.20 13.90 -3.93
N PRO A 64 0.69 13.10 -4.56
CA PRO A 64 0.45 12.59 -5.91
C PRO A 64 -0.68 11.56 -5.93
N LEU A 65 -1.47 11.55 -7.01
CA LEU A 65 -2.50 10.53 -7.22
C LEU A 65 -1.91 9.18 -7.59
N ARG A 66 -0.71 9.19 -8.16
CA ARG A 66 -0.04 7.99 -8.65
C ARG A 66 1.46 8.12 -8.44
N CYS A 67 2.08 7.01 -8.10
CA CYS A 67 3.53 6.92 -7.99
C CYS A 67 4.01 5.66 -8.69
N ASP A 68 4.94 5.81 -9.63
CA ASP A 68 5.57 4.69 -10.32
C ASP A 68 6.98 4.49 -9.76
N LEU A 69 7.28 3.26 -9.34
CA LEU A 69 8.54 2.89 -8.69
C LEU A 69 9.10 1.64 -9.36
N THR A 70 10.41 1.52 -9.39
CA THR A 70 11.08 0.29 -9.84
C THR A 70 11.95 -0.25 -8.71
N ARG A 71 11.83 -1.55 -8.42
CA ARG A 71 12.66 -2.26 -7.45
C ARG A 71 13.06 -3.60 -8.06
N SER A 72 14.37 -3.86 -8.12
CA SER A 72 14.91 -5.11 -8.68
C SER A 72 14.33 -5.46 -10.06
N GLY A 73 14.17 -4.44 -10.92
CA GLY A 73 13.64 -4.60 -12.27
C GLY A 73 12.12 -4.72 -12.37
N ILE A 74 11.41 -4.76 -11.25
CA ILE A 74 9.94 -4.84 -11.23
C ILE A 74 9.37 -3.44 -11.21
N ARG A 75 8.37 -3.19 -12.09
CA ARG A 75 7.70 -1.91 -12.20
C ARG A 75 6.44 -1.92 -11.34
N PHE A 76 6.43 -1.10 -10.28
CA PHE A 76 5.31 -0.95 -9.36
C PHE A 76 4.55 0.34 -9.66
N ARG A 77 3.24 0.27 -9.62
CA ARG A 77 2.37 1.45 -9.67
C ARG A 77 1.52 1.49 -8.41
N LEU A 78 1.59 2.62 -7.72
CA LEU A 78 0.80 2.89 -6.53
C LEU A 78 -0.29 3.91 -6.89
N GLN A 79 -1.53 3.58 -6.59
CA GLN A 79 -2.67 4.51 -6.69
C GLN A 79 -3.77 4.07 -5.74
N HIS A 80 -4.62 5.01 -5.32
CA HIS A 80 -5.64 4.67 -4.33
C HIS A 80 -6.80 3.91 -4.95
N ILE A 81 -7.38 4.44 -6.04
CA ILE A 81 -8.53 3.85 -6.71
C ILE A 81 -8.02 2.92 -7.84
N PRO A 82 -8.43 1.64 -7.82
CA PRO A 82 -7.94 0.71 -8.85
C PRO A 82 -8.57 1.02 -10.21
N PRO A 83 -7.84 0.76 -11.32
CA PRO A 83 -8.41 0.86 -12.65
C PRO A 83 -9.40 -0.29 -12.89
N SER A 84 -10.23 -0.14 -13.92
CA SER A 84 -11.14 -1.22 -14.34
C SER A 84 -10.36 -2.49 -14.68
N PRO A 85 -10.80 -3.68 -14.21
CA PRO A 85 -10.16 -4.94 -14.60
C PRO A 85 -10.27 -5.25 -16.09
N LYS A 86 -11.16 -4.54 -16.81
CA LYS A 86 -11.30 -4.68 -18.27
C LYS A 86 -10.20 -3.96 -19.04
N GLN A 87 -9.49 -3.04 -18.40
CA GLN A 87 -8.43 -2.26 -18.99
C GLN A 87 -7.21 -2.20 -18.05
N PRO A 88 -6.55 -3.35 -17.82
CA PRO A 88 -5.37 -3.35 -16.97
C PRO A 88 -4.25 -2.52 -17.62
N PRO A 89 -3.41 -1.85 -16.81
CA PRO A 89 -2.31 -1.09 -17.35
C PRO A 89 -1.29 -1.99 -18.06
N ALA A 90 -0.64 -1.47 -19.10
CA ALA A 90 0.37 -2.22 -19.86
C ALA A 90 1.80 -1.88 -19.45
N ASP A 91 1.98 -0.82 -18.66
CA ASP A 91 3.28 -0.23 -18.34
C ASP A 91 3.71 -0.41 -16.88
N CYS A 92 3.13 -1.39 -16.19
CA CYS A 92 3.60 -1.82 -14.87
C CYS A 92 3.41 -3.33 -14.71
N ASP A 93 4.15 -3.90 -13.76
CA ASP A 93 4.10 -5.34 -13.47
C ASP A 93 3.20 -5.62 -12.26
N VAL A 94 3.19 -4.71 -11.30
CA VAL A 94 2.43 -4.81 -10.06
C VAL A 94 1.72 -3.49 -9.81
N LEU A 95 0.42 -3.55 -9.57
CA LEU A 95 -0.39 -2.39 -9.21
C LEU A 95 -0.92 -2.57 -7.80
N LEU A 96 -0.58 -1.64 -6.92
CA LEU A 96 -1.03 -1.63 -5.54
C LEU A 96 -2.07 -0.54 -5.35
N HIS A 97 -3.19 -0.88 -4.72
CA HIS A 97 -4.28 0.07 -4.49
C HIS A 97 -4.97 -0.16 -3.14
N GLY A 98 -5.74 0.80 -2.70
CA GLY A 98 -6.63 0.71 -1.54
C GLY A 98 -8.08 0.84 -1.96
N HIS A 99 -8.83 1.71 -1.31
CA HIS A 99 -10.19 2.16 -1.63
C HIS A 99 -11.31 1.14 -1.38
N THR A 100 -11.17 -0.10 -1.80
CA THR A 100 -12.23 -1.10 -1.66
C THR A 100 -12.36 -1.64 -0.23
N HIS A 101 -11.34 -1.47 0.60
CA HIS A 101 -11.23 -2.03 1.95
C HIS A 101 -11.24 -3.57 1.96
N VAL A 102 -10.87 -4.19 0.85
CA VAL A 102 -10.84 -5.65 0.69
C VAL A 102 -9.45 -6.09 0.24
N PRO A 103 -8.80 -6.99 0.97
CA PRO A 103 -7.53 -7.55 0.52
C PRO A 103 -7.64 -8.16 -0.87
N ARG A 104 -6.58 -8.01 -1.66
CA ARG A 104 -6.55 -8.48 -3.04
C ARG A 104 -5.16 -9.00 -3.40
N ASN A 105 -5.13 -10.10 -4.13
CA ASN A 105 -3.91 -10.63 -4.77
C ASN A 105 -4.37 -11.38 -6.01
N GLU A 106 -4.32 -10.73 -7.17
CA GLU A 106 -4.99 -11.22 -8.37
C GLU A 106 -4.23 -10.81 -9.63
N MET A 107 -4.00 -11.78 -10.52
CA MET A 107 -3.39 -11.49 -11.83
C MET A 107 -4.48 -11.18 -12.86
N ILE A 108 -4.36 -10.03 -13.51
CA ILE A 108 -5.26 -9.61 -14.59
C ILE A 108 -4.40 -9.03 -15.72
N GLY A 109 -4.49 -9.62 -16.92
CA GLY A 109 -3.79 -9.12 -18.09
C GLY A 109 -2.27 -9.01 -17.92
N GLY A 110 -1.66 -9.93 -17.17
CA GLY A 110 -0.23 -9.90 -16.89
C GLY A 110 0.21 -8.95 -15.79
N VAL A 111 -0.74 -8.26 -15.14
CA VAL A 111 -0.45 -7.35 -14.02
C VAL A 111 -0.95 -7.96 -12.72
N CYS A 112 -0.13 -7.92 -11.68
CA CYS A 112 -0.51 -8.35 -10.35
C CYS A 112 -1.16 -7.19 -9.59
N PHE A 113 -2.44 -7.36 -9.22
CA PHE A 113 -3.19 -6.37 -8.43
C PHE A 113 -3.14 -6.75 -6.96
N LEU A 114 -2.63 -5.84 -6.12
CA LEU A 114 -2.47 -6.06 -4.69
C LEU A 114 -3.19 -4.97 -3.88
N ASN A 115 -3.90 -5.39 -2.84
CA ASN A 115 -4.50 -4.49 -1.86
C ASN A 115 -4.20 -5.05 -0.47
N PRO A 116 -3.59 -4.27 0.43
CA PRO A 116 -3.24 -4.75 1.78
C PRO A 116 -4.45 -4.88 2.72
N GLY A 117 -5.63 -4.50 2.26
CA GLY A 117 -6.80 -4.37 3.12
C GLY A 117 -6.85 -3.03 3.81
N CYS A 118 -7.87 -2.83 4.63
CA CYS A 118 -8.08 -1.58 5.35
C CYS A 118 -7.67 -1.73 6.81
N VAL A 119 -7.00 -0.71 7.34
CA VAL A 119 -6.56 -0.70 8.73
C VAL A 119 -7.74 -0.51 9.68
N THR A 120 -8.77 0.26 9.29
CA THR A 120 -9.83 0.71 10.21
C THR A 120 -11.22 0.16 9.90
N ARG A 121 -11.58 0.03 8.64
CA ARG A 121 -12.93 -0.34 8.21
C ARG A 121 -12.90 -1.42 7.12
N PRO A 122 -12.45 -2.63 7.46
CA PRO A 122 -12.40 -3.71 6.47
C PRO A 122 -13.80 -4.05 5.98
N ASN A 123 -13.88 -4.51 4.74
CA ASN A 123 -15.10 -4.87 4.06
C ASN A 123 -15.19 -6.37 3.82
N ARG A 124 -16.40 -6.85 3.52
CA ARG A 124 -16.67 -8.24 3.12
C ARG A 124 -16.12 -9.29 4.09
N GLY A 125 -16.17 -8.99 5.40
CA GLY A 125 -15.74 -9.93 6.43
C GLY A 125 -14.23 -10.03 6.63
N ALA A 126 -13.44 -9.18 5.98
CA ALA A 126 -11.99 -9.16 6.16
C ALA A 126 -11.60 -8.65 7.56
N LEU A 127 -10.45 -9.07 8.06
CA LEU A 127 -9.85 -8.51 9.27
C LEU A 127 -9.12 -7.22 8.91
N PRO A 128 -8.99 -6.26 9.85
CA PRO A 128 -8.13 -5.11 9.65
C PRO A 128 -6.70 -5.57 9.38
N SER A 129 -6.08 -5.06 8.33
CA SER A 129 -4.78 -5.59 7.88
C SER A 129 -3.90 -4.55 7.21
N VAL A 130 -2.62 -4.86 7.20
CA VAL A 130 -1.57 -4.31 6.34
C VAL A 130 -0.93 -5.48 5.62
N ALA A 131 0.07 -5.23 4.79
CA ALA A 131 0.76 -6.31 4.09
C ALA A 131 2.27 -6.12 4.10
N TRP A 132 2.99 -7.23 4.11
CA TRP A 132 4.40 -7.28 3.80
C TRP A 132 4.60 -7.59 2.33
N LEU A 133 5.37 -6.76 1.65
CA LEU A 133 5.84 -7.00 0.30
C LEU A 133 7.36 -7.16 0.36
N ASP A 134 7.85 -8.34 0.09
CA ASP A 134 9.27 -8.60 0.02
C ASP A 134 9.68 -8.71 -1.45
N VAL A 135 10.69 -7.93 -1.84
CA VAL A 135 11.25 -7.94 -3.19
C VAL A 135 12.69 -8.43 -3.09
N SER A 136 12.96 -9.61 -3.63
CA SER A 136 14.32 -10.15 -3.64
C SER A 136 15.18 -9.45 -4.69
N ASP A 137 16.51 -9.57 -4.53
CA ASP A 137 17.47 -8.95 -5.46
C ASP A 137 17.36 -9.51 -6.87
N ASP A 138 16.86 -10.75 -7.03
CA ASP A 138 16.64 -11.40 -8.30
C ASP A 138 15.23 -11.20 -8.88
N GLY A 139 14.43 -10.29 -8.27
CA GLY A 139 13.13 -9.90 -8.79
C GLY A 139 11.97 -10.83 -8.44
N LYS A 140 12.07 -11.58 -7.35
CA LYS A 140 10.97 -12.40 -6.84
C LYS A 140 10.19 -11.64 -5.78
N LEU A 141 8.84 -11.76 -5.82
CA LEU A 141 7.94 -11.12 -4.87
C LEU A 141 7.33 -12.13 -3.92
N THR A 142 7.20 -11.73 -2.66
CA THR A 142 6.29 -12.40 -1.72
C THR A 142 5.34 -11.35 -1.14
N TRP A 143 4.09 -11.74 -0.95
CA TRP A 143 3.02 -10.89 -0.42
C TRP A 143 2.31 -11.62 0.71
N GLU A 144 2.27 -10.99 1.89
CA GLU A 144 1.67 -11.59 3.07
C GLU A 144 0.84 -10.55 3.81
N LEU A 145 -0.44 -10.85 4.04
CA LEU A 145 -1.31 -10.03 4.88
C LEU A 145 -0.94 -10.20 6.35
N LYS A 146 -1.00 -9.09 7.08
CA LYS A 146 -0.77 -9.07 8.52
C LYS A 146 -1.96 -8.40 9.21
N SER A 147 -2.65 -9.13 10.07
CA SER A 147 -3.72 -8.55 10.88
C SER A 147 -3.14 -7.50 11.83
N VAL A 148 -3.83 -6.37 11.95
CA VAL A 148 -3.46 -5.28 12.87
C VAL A 148 -4.40 -5.18 14.07
N ARG A 149 -5.24 -6.19 14.21
CA ARG A 149 -6.15 -6.28 15.35
C ARG A 149 -5.39 -6.70 16.61
#